data_5adbfaf38e9823721a5a473f9f1bc2b3
#
_entry.id   5adbfaf38e9823721a5a473f9f1bc2b3
#
_cell.length_a   1.000
_cell.length_b   1.000
_cell.length_c   1.000
_cell.angle_alpha   90.00
_cell.angle_beta   90.00
_cell.angle_gamma   90.00
#
_symmetry.space_group_name_H-M   'P 1'
#
loop_
_entity.id
_entity.type
_entity.pdbx_description
1 polymer ?
#
loop_
_entity_poly.entity_id
_entity_poly.type
_entity_poly.pdbx_seq_one_letter_code
_entity_poly.pdbx_strand_id
1 'polypeptide(L)'
;MEKLYSLINEKVKEKSKALIGISGISLSGKTTFANKLKERYQGQYKAYIISLEENQAVLKESLSNINPSKYYYENAYDFSSIKNEIENACKSNDIVIVEGALIFKNTVDINFDIRVWLDCTFTSSIERSDEDKKDLYGDYFMWLQRQHFSIDNPKAKADIIIKNDKILEKESEVFIDLVNDPSSVDKMKWLYEPKVWKVEEKGIYVETDKVTDFWQRTHYGFRNDNAHMFYIEIEKDFTMTTKVKFNPMNQFDQCGLVVRVDENNWLKTSIEYELDNPPKLGAVVTNLGYSDWSTQELDKQVDEAEFRISRQGNDYKIEVNVLNKGWRQLRICHLHSPKKNVKCGIYCCSPIDSGYNVLFTELKIKEDFF
;
A
#
# COMPACT_ATOMS: atom_id res chain seq x y z
N MET A 1 -24.45 11.18 -1.17
CA MET A 1 -25.09 11.80 -2.36
C MET A 1 -26.00 12.98 -1.98
N GLU A 2 -26.90 12.85 -1.02
CA GLU A 2 -27.83 13.92 -0.59
C GLU A 2 -27.11 15.23 -0.23
N LYS A 3 -26.01 15.17 0.51
CA LYS A 3 -25.19 16.35 0.87
C LYS A 3 -24.69 17.10 -0.37
N LEU A 4 -24.24 16.38 -1.41
CA LEU A 4 -23.77 16.99 -2.66
C LEU A 4 -24.92 17.70 -3.38
N TYR A 5 -26.07 17.06 -3.50
CA TYR A 5 -27.25 17.65 -4.17
C TYR A 5 -27.73 18.90 -3.42
N SER A 6 -27.74 18.86 -2.08
CA SER A 6 -28.10 20.04 -1.26
C SER A 6 -27.16 21.21 -1.54
N LEU A 7 -25.84 20.98 -1.53
CA LEU A 7 -24.85 22.02 -1.81
C LEU A 7 -24.99 22.61 -3.22
N ILE A 8 -25.22 21.78 -4.24
CA ILE A 8 -25.40 22.26 -5.62
C ILE A 8 -26.63 23.15 -5.70
N ASN A 9 -27.77 22.69 -5.15
CA ASN A 9 -29.00 23.47 -5.15
C ASN A 9 -28.87 24.81 -4.40
N GLU A 10 -28.13 24.81 -3.29
CA GLU A 10 -27.81 26.03 -2.54
C GLU A 10 -26.99 27.00 -3.38
N LYS A 11 -25.91 26.53 -4.02
CA LYS A 11 -25.06 27.40 -4.86
C LYS A 11 -25.79 27.97 -6.07
N VAL A 12 -26.62 27.16 -6.74
CA VAL A 12 -27.42 27.66 -7.85
C VAL A 12 -28.45 28.71 -7.38
N LYS A 13 -29.05 28.54 -6.19
CA LYS A 13 -29.96 29.53 -5.61
C LYS A 13 -29.26 30.83 -5.23
N GLU A 14 -28.06 30.75 -4.64
CA GLU A 14 -27.29 31.89 -4.19
C GLU A 14 -26.69 32.72 -5.32
N LYS A 15 -26.12 32.06 -6.32
CA LYS A 15 -25.28 32.69 -7.36
C LYS A 15 -25.87 32.57 -8.77
N SER A 16 -27.06 31.98 -8.91
CA SER A 16 -27.69 31.62 -10.20
C SER A 16 -26.86 30.61 -11.02
N LYS A 17 -25.78 30.10 -10.48
CA LYS A 17 -24.89 29.08 -11.11
C LYS A 17 -24.04 28.34 -10.08
N ALA A 18 -23.56 27.18 -10.49
CA ALA A 18 -22.59 26.40 -9.71
C ALA A 18 -21.46 25.87 -10.61
N LEU A 19 -20.20 26.10 -10.21
CA LEU A 19 -19.00 25.54 -10.81
C LEU A 19 -18.51 24.38 -9.95
N ILE A 20 -18.56 23.16 -10.48
CA ILE A 20 -18.25 21.93 -9.75
C ILE A 20 -16.97 21.32 -10.33
N GLY A 21 -15.96 21.09 -9.48
CA GLY A 21 -14.77 20.31 -9.83
C GLY A 21 -14.93 18.87 -9.37
N ILE A 22 -14.73 17.90 -10.25
CA ILE A 22 -14.74 16.46 -9.94
C ILE A 22 -13.35 15.92 -10.22
N SER A 23 -12.61 15.53 -9.17
CA SER A 23 -11.28 14.93 -9.30
C SER A 23 -11.22 13.56 -8.65
N GLY A 24 -10.13 12.85 -8.89
CA GLY A 24 -9.88 11.50 -8.43
C GLY A 24 -8.77 10.89 -9.28
N ILE A 25 -8.21 9.77 -8.88
CA ILE A 25 -7.17 9.09 -9.66
C ILE A 25 -7.67 8.70 -11.06
N SER A 26 -6.76 8.40 -11.97
CA SER A 26 -7.13 7.86 -13.30
C SER A 26 -8.05 6.65 -13.13
N LEU A 27 -9.04 6.51 -14.01
CA LEU A 27 -10.04 5.44 -13.97
C LEU A 27 -10.92 5.36 -12.70
N SER A 28 -10.93 6.39 -11.86
CA SER A 28 -11.83 6.44 -10.69
C SER A 28 -13.31 6.59 -11.01
N GLY A 29 -13.66 6.77 -12.30
CA GLY A 29 -15.05 6.89 -12.77
C GLY A 29 -15.59 8.33 -12.80
N LYS A 30 -14.70 9.33 -12.88
CA LYS A 30 -15.05 10.76 -12.92
C LYS A 30 -16.05 11.10 -14.03
N THR A 31 -15.75 10.70 -15.26
CA THR A 31 -16.59 10.96 -16.42
C THR A 31 -17.99 10.33 -16.27
N THR A 32 -18.05 9.08 -15.81
CA THR A 32 -19.32 8.41 -15.53
C THR A 32 -20.12 9.14 -14.46
N PHE A 33 -19.44 9.62 -13.42
CA PHE A 33 -20.08 10.34 -12.33
C PHE A 33 -20.57 11.73 -12.78
N ALA A 34 -19.77 12.46 -13.56
CA ALA A 34 -20.15 13.76 -14.13
C ALA A 34 -21.41 13.65 -15.01
N ASN A 35 -21.48 12.61 -15.87
CA ASN A 35 -22.65 12.35 -16.69
C ASN A 35 -23.91 12.04 -15.85
N LYS A 36 -23.81 11.17 -14.84
CA LYS A 36 -24.91 10.89 -13.90
C LYS A 36 -25.38 12.16 -13.17
N LEU A 37 -24.45 13.03 -12.80
CA LEU A 37 -24.77 14.28 -12.14
C LEU A 37 -25.51 15.22 -13.09
N LYS A 38 -25.07 15.34 -14.35
CA LYS A 38 -25.76 16.10 -15.39
C LYS A 38 -27.18 15.56 -15.65
N GLU A 39 -27.34 14.26 -15.83
CA GLU A 39 -28.63 13.59 -16.01
C GLU A 39 -29.59 13.86 -14.85
N ARG A 40 -29.10 13.84 -13.61
CA ARG A 40 -29.88 14.11 -12.39
C ARG A 40 -30.55 15.49 -12.41
N TYR A 41 -29.92 16.47 -13.05
CA TYR A 41 -30.42 17.84 -13.14
C TYR A 41 -31.13 18.15 -14.47
N GLN A 42 -31.23 17.18 -15.36
CA GLN A 42 -31.92 17.33 -16.64
C GLN A 42 -33.37 17.77 -16.43
N GLY A 43 -33.78 18.81 -17.13
CA GLY A 43 -35.13 19.40 -17.02
C GLY A 43 -35.30 20.39 -15.85
N GLN A 44 -34.36 20.47 -14.92
CA GLN A 44 -34.35 21.44 -13.81
C GLN A 44 -33.36 22.58 -14.04
N TYR A 45 -32.14 22.24 -14.45
CA TYR A 45 -31.04 23.16 -14.71
C TYR A 45 -30.34 22.81 -16.01
N LYS A 46 -29.77 23.83 -16.67
CA LYS A 46 -28.90 23.62 -17.83
C LYS A 46 -27.49 23.30 -17.37
N ALA A 47 -27.07 22.02 -17.53
CA ALA A 47 -25.78 21.55 -17.11
C ALA A 47 -24.82 21.27 -18.28
N TYR A 48 -23.57 21.72 -18.16
CA TYR A 48 -22.51 21.52 -19.12
C TYR A 48 -21.31 20.80 -18.46
N ILE A 49 -20.67 19.89 -19.19
CA ILE A 49 -19.47 19.14 -18.71
C ILE A 49 -18.27 19.54 -19.55
N ILE A 50 -17.18 19.88 -18.87
CA ILE A 50 -15.83 20.02 -19.43
C ILE A 50 -15.04 18.81 -18.93
N SER A 51 -14.74 17.90 -19.84
CA SER A 51 -14.00 16.67 -19.54
C SER A 51 -12.54 16.83 -19.94
N LEU A 52 -11.63 16.71 -18.97
CA LEU A 52 -10.20 16.75 -19.21
C LEU A 52 -9.69 15.32 -19.36
N GLU A 53 -9.82 14.81 -20.58
CA GLU A 53 -9.29 13.51 -20.94
C GLU A 53 -7.76 13.49 -20.94
N GLU A 54 -7.16 12.29 -20.90
CA GLU A 54 -5.73 12.13 -21.01
C GLU A 54 -5.23 12.73 -22.34
N ASN A 55 -4.29 13.67 -22.23
CA ASN A 55 -3.67 14.25 -23.39
C ASN A 55 -2.68 13.27 -24.04
N GLN A 56 -3.13 12.52 -25.03
CA GLN A 56 -2.35 11.46 -25.68
C GLN A 56 -1.06 12.00 -26.34
N ALA A 57 -1.06 13.23 -26.83
CA ALA A 57 0.14 13.84 -27.41
C ALA A 57 1.21 14.09 -26.32
N VAL A 58 0.79 14.71 -25.21
CA VAL A 58 1.67 14.93 -24.05
C VAL A 58 2.10 13.61 -23.42
N LEU A 59 1.21 12.61 -23.35
CA LEU A 59 1.56 11.29 -22.86
C LEU A 59 2.67 10.64 -23.70
N LYS A 60 2.52 10.65 -25.02
CA LYS A 60 3.53 10.10 -25.95
C LYS A 60 4.86 10.81 -25.82
N GLU A 61 4.86 12.12 -25.71
CA GLU A 61 6.06 12.93 -25.52
C GLU A 61 6.71 12.65 -24.16
N SER A 62 5.90 12.53 -23.10
CA SER A 62 6.39 12.26 -21.75
C SER A 62 7.12 10.93 -21.64
N LEU A 63 6.65 9.88 -22.31
CA LEU A 63 7.28 8.55 -22.29
C LEU A 63 8.71 8.55 -22.88
N SER A 64 9.05 9.57 -23.68
CA SER A 64 10.39 9.77 -24.22
C SER A 64 11.29 10.66 -23.33
N ASN A 65 10.78 11.15 -22.20
CA ASN A 65 11.46 12.04 -21.28
C ASN A 65 12.25 11.27 -20.20
N ILE A 66 13.31 11.89 -19.65
CA ILE A 66 14.09 11.32 -18.53
C ILE A 66 13.21 11.08 -17.28
N ASN A 67 12.23 11.94 -17.06
CA ASN A 67 11.25 11.78 -15.97
C ASN A 67 9.83 11.89 -16.53
N PRO A 68 9.28 10.80 -17.07
CA PRO A 68 8.01 10.80 -17.75
C PRO A 68 6.84 11.31 -16.91
N SER A 69 6.71 10.83 -15.67
CA SER A 69 5.60 11.21 -14.80
C SER A 69 5.64 12.68 -14.41
N LYS A 70 6.82 13.24 -14.14
CA LYS A 70 6.99 14.66 -13.86
C LYS A 70 6.61 15.51 -15.08
N TYR A 71 7.11 15.14 -16.26
CA TYR A 71 6.79 15.86 -17.49
C TYR A 71 5.28 15.92 -17.73
N TYR A 72 4.61 14.78 -17.65
CA TYR A 72 3.14 14.72 -17.81
C TYR A 72 2.42 15.51 -16.72
N TYR A 73 2.86 15.37 -15.46
CA TYR A 73 2.28 16.13 -14.35
C TYR A 73 2.31 17.65 -14.61
N GLU A 74 3.39 18.16 -15.18
CA GLU A 74 3.56 19.60 -15.46
C GLU A 74 2.78 20.06 -16.68
N ASN A 75 2.63 19.22 -17.72
CA ASN A 75 2.17 19.62 -19.05
C ASN A 75 0.83 18.99 -19.50
N ALA A 76 0.19 18.13 -18.68
CA ALA A 76 -0.99 17.37 -19.08
C ALA A 76 -2.14 18.25 -19.61
N TYR A 77 -2.32 19.45 -19.07
CA TYR A 77 -3.42 20.34 -19.42
C TYR A 77 -2.98 21.80 -19.57
N ASP A 78 -3.53 22.48 -20.58
CA ASP A 78 -3.47 23.93 -20.69
C ASP A 78 -4.59 24.56 -19.85
N PHE A 79 -4.31 24.85 -18.59
CA PHE A 79 -5.27 25.45 -17.67
C PHE A 79 -5.73 26.86 -18.07
N SER A 80 -4.98 27.59 -18.89
CA SER A 80 -5.39 28.89 -19.41
C SER A 80 -6.54 28.74 -20.40
N SER A 81 -6.43 27.78 -21.32
CA SER A 81 -7.51 27.44 -22.26
C SER A 81 -8.75 26.92 -21.53
N ILE A 82 -8.56 26.04 -20.55
CA ILE A 82 -9.64 25.49 -19.73
C ILE A 82 -10.38 26.59 -18.97
N LYS A 83 -9.68 27.56 -18.40
CA LYS A 83 -10.30 28.70 -17.70
C LYS A 83 -11.19 29.51 -18.63
N ASN A 84 -10.73 29.77 -19.85
CA ASN A 84 -11.53 30.46 -20.87
C ASN A 84 -12.80 29.67 -21.27
N GLU A 85 -12.69 28.34 -21.38
CA GLU A 85 -13.84 27.47 -21.66
C GLU A 85 -14.83 27.48 -20.50
N ILE A 86 -14.38 27.41 -19.25
CA ILE A 86 -15.21 27.52 -18.05
C ILE A 86 -15.97 28.86 -18.04
N GLU A 87 -15.29 29.98 -18.29
CA GLU A 87 -15.91 31.30 -18.31
C GLU A 87 -17.03 31.41 -19.39
N ASN A 88 -16.78 30.82 -20.55
CA ASN A 88 -17.78 30.80 -21.63
C ASN A 88 -18.95 29.86 -21.29
N ALA A 89 -18.69 28.68 -20.74
CA ALA A 89 -19.74 27.76 -20.33
C ALA A 89 -20.62 28.35 -19.22
N CYS A 90 -20.03 29.05 -18.26
CA CYS A 90 -20.76 29.75 -17.20
C CYS A 90 -21.69 30.90 -17.68
N LYS A 91 -21.50 31.42 -18.89
CA LYS A 91 -22.40 32.44 -19.45
C LYS A 91 -23.77 31.89 -19.83
N SER A 92 -23.86 30.61 -20.20
CA SER A 92 -25.02 29.97 -20.81
C SER A 92 -25.56 28.75 -20.08
N ASN A 93 -24.96 28.38 -18.93
CA ASN A 93 -25.37 27.20 -18.15
C ASN A 93 -25.48 27.53 -16.66
N ASP A 94 -26.42 26.86 -15.98
CA ASP A 94 -26.68 27.01 -14.56
C ASP A 94 -25.68 26.18 -13.74
N ILE A 95 -25.25 25.03 -14.29
CA ILE A 95 -24.27 24.14 -13.67
C ILE A 95 -23.15 23.86 -14.69
N VAL A 96 -21.90 24.12 -14.29
CA VAL A 96 -20.70 23.73 -15.05
C VAL A 96 -19.90 22.73 -14.24
N ILE A 97 -19.69 21.57 -14.83
CA ILE A 97 -18.93 20.47 -14.21
C ILE A 97 -17.61 20.35 -14.95
N VAL A 98 -16.50 20.47 -14.23
CA VAL A 98 -15.16 20.22 -14.77
C VAL A 98 -14.65 18.93 -14.14
N GLU A 99 -14.29 17.93 -14.95
CA GLU A 99 -13.76 16.69 -14.43
C GLU A 99 -12.36 16.39 -14.98
N GLY A 100 -11.47 15.88 -14.12
CA GLY A 100 -10.12 15.52 -14.50
C GLY A 100 -9.24 15.08 -13.33
N ALA A 101 -8.18 14.32 -13.63
CA ALA A 101 -7.33 13.72 -12.59
C ALA A 101 -6.47 14.75 -11.84
N LEU A 102 -6.04 15.85 -12.47
CA LEU A 102 -5.08 16.81 -11.91
C LEU A 102 -5.68 18.22 -11.66
N ILE A 103 -7.01 18.36 -11.67
CA ILE A 103 -7.65 19.69 -11.55
C ILE A 103 -7.53 20.32 -10.16
N PHE A 104 -7.08 19.55 -9.15
CA PHE A 104 -6.84 20.07 -7.79
C PHE A 104 -5.36 20.30 -7.48
N LYS A 105 -4.51 20.49 -8.51
CA LYS A 105 -3.11 20.93 -8.32
C LYS A 105 -3.06 22.28 -7.60
N ASN A 106 -1.99 22.51 -6.84
CA ASN A 106 -1.75 23.81 -6.17
C ASN A 106 -1.58 24.97 -7.16
N THR A 107 -1.13 24.65 -8.38
CA THR A 107 -0.91 25.63 -9.45
C THR A 107 -2.16 25.96 -10.26
N VAL A 108 -3.29 25.28 -10.02
CA VAL A 108 -4.55 25.48 -10.75
C VAL A 108 -5.36 26.57 -10.06
N ASP A 109 -5.42 27.75 -10.70
CA ASP A 109 -6.22 28.89 -10.26
C ASP A 109 -7.64 28.84 -10.84
N ILE A 110 -8.44 27.88 -10.36
CA ILE A 110 -9.88 27.76 -10.66
C ILE A 110 -10.65 27.73 -9.35
N ASN A 111 -11.53 28.71 -9.16
CA ASN A 111 -12.36 28.81 -7.96
C ASN A 111 -13.63 27.98 -8.10
N PHE A 112 -13.53 26.68 -7.84
CA PHE A 112 -14.69 25.79 -7.78
C PHE A 112 -15.60 26.17 -6.60
N ASP A 113 -16.91 26.22 -6.83
CA ASP A 113 -17.90 26.36 -5.76
C ASP A 113 -18.03 25.10 -4.92
N ILE A 114 -17.83 23.94 -5.56
CA ILE A 114 -17.85 22.62 -4.91
C ILE A 114 -16.75 21.77 -5.50
N ARG A 115 -15.91 21.18 -4.64
CA ARG A 115 -14.88 20.21 -5.00
C ARG A 115 -15.30 18.82 -4.58
N VAL A 116 -15.40 17.90 -5.53
CA VAL A 116 -15.74 16.49 -5.30
C VAL A 116 -14.54 15.61 -5.59
N TRP A 117 -14.15 14.79 -4.62
CA TRP A 117 -13.15 13.77 -4.82
C TRP A 117 -13.81 12.39 -4.96
N LEU A 118 -13.57 11.72 -6.08
CA LEU A 118 -13.92 10.31 -6.25
C LEU A 118 -12.83 9.43 -5.72
N ASP A 119 -13.06 8.87 -4.54
CA ASP A 119 -12.13 8.02 -3.83
C ASP A 119 -12.23 6.59 -4.35
N CYS A 120 -11.12 6.09 -4.85
CA CYS A 120 -10.98 4.76 -5.42
C CYS A 120 -9.59 4.24 -5.13
N THR A 121 -9.42 2.95 -4.84
CA THR A 121 -8.10 2.35 -4.68
C THR A 121 -7.38 2.26 -6.02
N PHE A 122 -6.05 2.26 -6.01
CA PHE A 122 -5.27 2.06 -7.24
C PHE A 122 -5.58 0.72 -7.89
N THR A 123 -5.74 -0.34 -7.11
CA THR A 123 -6.13 -1.66 -7.60
C THR A 123 -7.44 -1.62 -8.37
N SER A 124 -8.50 -1.05 -7.77
CA SER A 124 -9.79 -0.89 -8.45
C SER A 124 -9.71 -0.04 -9.72
N SER A 125 -8.82 0.95 -9.75
CA SER A 125 -8.65 1.78 -10.95
C SER A 125 -7.96 1.00 -12.07
N ILE A 126 -6.91 0.24 -11.76
CA ILE A 126 -6.18 -0.59 -12.73
C ILE A 126 -7.08 -1.70 -13.29
N GLU A 127 -7.89 -2.34 -12.47
CA GLU A 127 -8.86 -3.36 -12.90
C GLU A 127 -9.91 -2.85 -13.90
N ARG A 128 -10.13 -1.54 -13.95
CA ARG A 128 -11.03 -0.88 -14.92
C ARG A 128 -10.36 -0.51 -16.23
N SER A 129 -9.04 -0.67 -16.33
CA SER A 129 -8.29 -0.44 -17.57
C SER A 129 -8.47 -1.61 -18.53
N ASP A 130 -8.30 -1.32 -19.81
CA ASP A 130 -8.16 -2.34 -20.84
C ASP A 130 -6.91 -3.19 -20.55
N GLU A 131 -6.93 -4.49 -20.86
CA GLU A 131 -5.86 -5.44 -20.53
C GLU A 131 -4.48 -5.01 -21.08
N ASP A 132 -4.47 -4.47 -22.30
CA ASP A 132 -3.26 -3.96 -22.98
C ASP A 132 -2.68 -2.68 -22.38
N LYS A 133 -3.41 -2.02 -21.48
CA LYS A 133 -3.01 -0.77 -20.82
C LYS A 133 -2.69 -0.93 -19.34
N LYS A 134 -2.88 -2.10 -18.76
CA LYS A 134 -2.69 -2.33 -17.32
C LYS A 134 -1.30 -1.96 -16.83
N ASP A 135 -0.26 -2.32 -17.58
CA ASP A 135 1.13 -2.00 -17.22
C ASP A 135 1.36 -0.49 -17.23
N LEU A 136 0.85 0.22 -18.24
CA LEU A 136 0.94 1.67 -18.32
C LEU A 136 0.23 2.36 -17.14
N TYR A 137 -0.97 1.90 -16.80
CA TYR A 137 -1.72 2.44 -15.66
C TYR A 137 -1.10 2.03 -14.31
N GLY A 138 -0.58 0.81 -14.19
CA GLY A 138 0.07 0.31 -12.97
C GLY A 138 1.34 1.09 -12.64
N ASP A 139 2.23 1.23 -13.59
CA ASP A 139 3.54 1.83 -13.34
C ASP A 139 3.57 3.34 -13.51
N TYR A 140 3.09 3.83 -14.65
CA TYR A 140 3.21 5.24 -15.01
C TYR A 140 2.21 6.14 -14.29
N PHE A 141 0.92 5.84 -14.40
CA PHE A 141 -0.12 6.69 -13.80
C PHE A 141 -0.17 6.59 -12.27
N MET A 142 0.24 5.47 -11.70
CA MET A 142 0.35 5.35 -10.25
C MET A 142 1.45 6.27 -9.70
N TRP A 143 2.60 6.37 -10.36
CA TRP A 143 3.66 7.32 -10.00
C TRP A 143 3.21 8.77 -10.13
N LEU A 144 2.52 9.11 -11.22
CA LEU A 144 1.91 10.42 -11.44
C LEU A 144 0.96 10.78 -10.30
N GLN A 145 0.08 9.88 -9.92
CA GLN A 145 -0.89 10.10 -8.85
C GLN A 145 -0.21 10.24 -7.49
N ARG A 146 0.78 9.41 -7.18
CA ARG A 146 1.58 9.56 -5.94
C ARG A 146 2.25 10.93 -5.86
N GLN A 147 2.80 11.42 -6.96
CA GLN A 147 3.37 12.76 -7.03
C GLN A 147 2.31 13.84 -6.77
N HIS A 148 1.13 13.72 -7.37
CA HIS A 148 0.01 14.62 -7.15
C HIS A 148 -0.45 14.61 -5.68
N PHE A 149 -0.58 13.44 -5.06
CA PHE A 149 -0.89 13.34 -3.62
C PHE A 149 0.16 14.00 -2.75
N SER A 150 1.44 13.77 -3.02
CA SER A 150 2.55 14.30 -2.23
C SER A 150 2.67 15.83 -2.32
N ILE A 151 2.49 16.40 -3.52
CA ILE A 151 2.67 17.84 -3.76
C ILE A 151 1.41 18.64 -3.43
N ASP A 152 0.25 18.12 -3.82
CA ASP A 152 -0.99 18.91 -3.85
C ASP A 152 -1.97 18.55 -2.76
N ASN A 153 -1.87 17.35 -2.18
CA ASN A 153 -2.85 16.80 -1.24
C ASN A 153 -4.31 16.98 -1.73
N PRO A 154 -4.67 16.52 -2.95
CA PRO A 154 -5.91 16.89 -3.62
C PRO A 154 -7.16 16.44 -2.88
N LYS A 155 -7.09 15.32 -2.17
CA LYS A 155 -8.21 14.78 -1.38
C LYS A 155 -8.57 15.70 -0.20
N ALA A 156 -7.58 16.35 0.42
CA ALA A 156 -7.84 17.28 1.52
C ALA A 156 -8.50 18.60 1.07
N LYS A 157 -8.45 18.91 -0.23
CA LYS A 157 -9.13 20.10 -0.81
C LYS A 157 -10.60 19.86 -1.14
N ALA A 158 -11.07 18.61 -1.07
CA ALA A 158 -12.42 18.26 -1.45
C ALA A 158 -13.45 18.62 -0.36
N ASP A 159 -14.56 19.24 -0.75
CA ASP A 159 -15.72 19.49 0.12
C ASP A 159 -16.53 18.21 0.32
N ILE A 160 -16.52 17.33 -0.69
CA ILE A 160 -17.23 16.04 -0.70
C ILE A 160 -16.27 14.94 -1.18
N ILE A 161 -16.19 13.86 -0.42
CA ILE A 161 -15.51 12.63 -0.82
C ILE A 161 -16.56 11.56 -1.08
N ILE A 162 -16.54 10.98 -2.29
CA ILE A 162 -17.44 9.91 -2.69
C ILE A 162 -16.63 8.66 -2.94
N LYS A 163 -16.86 7.62 -2.16
CA LYS A 163 -16.25 6.31 -2.39
C LYS A 163 -16.85 5.69 -3.65
N ASN A 164 -16.00 5.37 -4.59
CA ASN A 164 -16.36 4.74 -5.87
C ASN A 164 -15.57 3.45 -6.11
N ASP A 165 -15.42 2.68 -5.06
CA ASP A 165 -14.71 1.41 -5.09
C ASP A 165 -15.73 0.27 -5.24
N LYS A 166 -15.71 -0.44 -6.36
CA LYS A 166 -16.57 -1.62 -6.54
C LYS A 166 -16.12 -2.81 -5.69
N ILE A 167 -14.89 -2.76 -5.18
CA ILE A 167 -14.26 -3.84 -4.41
C ILE A 167 -14.62 -3.74 -2.93
N LEU A 168 -15.16 -2.61 -2.45
CA LEU A 168 -15.56 -2.45 -1.05
C LEU A 168 -16.70 -3.38 -0.60
N GLU A 169 -17.33 -4.12 -1.51
CA GLU A 169 -18.25 -5.22 -1.19
C GLU A 169 -17.56 -6.60 -1.16
N LYS A 170 -16.30 -6.69 -1.61
CA LYS A 170 -15.50 -7.89 -1.44
C LYS A 170 -14.83 -7.78 -0.08
N GLU A 171 -15.33 -8.52 0.89
CA GLU A 171 -14.62 -8.70 2.16
C GLU A 171 -13.19 -9.15 1.83
N SER A 172 -12.19 -8.43 2.36
CA SER A 172 -10.79 -8.82 2.21
C SER A 172 -10.64 -10.27 2.64
N GLU A 173 -10.13 -11.12 1.77
CA GLU A 173 -9.92 -12.51 2.13
C GLU A 173 -8.95 -12.59 3.30
N VAL A 174 -9.38 -13.22 4.37
CA VAL A 174 -8.53 -13.49 5.53
C VAL A 174 -7.95 -14.89 5.33
N PHE A 175 -6.64 -14.95 5.10
CA PHE A 175 -5.95 -16.21 4.88
C PHE A 175 -5.64 -16.91 6.21
N ILE A 176 -5.13 -16.14 7.18
CA ILE A 176 -4.77 -16.58 8.53
C ILE A 176 -5.26 -15.55 9.54
N ASP A 177 -5.89 -16.00 10.62
CA ASP A 177 -6.26 -15.18 11.78
C ASP A 177 -6.17 -16.05 13.07
N LEU A 178 -4.99 -16.12 13.64
CA LEU A 178 -4.70 -16.97 14.80
C LEU A 178 -5.62 -16.68 15.99
N VAL A 179 -6.08 -15.43 16.15
CA VAL A 179 -6.89 -15.00 17.28
C VAL A 179 -8.37 -15.36 17.10
N ASN A 180 -8.94 -15.05 15.91
CA ASN A 180 -10.38 -15.23 15.66
C ASN A 180 -10.72 -16.57 15.02
N ASP A 181 -9.76 -17.19 14.30
CA ASP A 181 -9.86 -18.52 13.70
C ASP A 181 -8.54 -19.27 13.88
N PRO A 182 -8.26 -19.82 15.06
CA PRO A 182 -7.03 -20.57 15.33
C PRO A 182 -6.79 -21.73 14.35
N SER A 183 -7.86 -22.34 13.81
CA SER A 183 -7.74 -23.44 12.85
C SER A 183 -7.19 -22.99 11.48
N SER A 184 -7.22 -21.69 11.21
CA SER A 184 -6.65 -21.15 9.97
C SER A 184 -5.15 -21.48 9.80
N VAL A 185 -4.41 -21.67 10.89
CA VAL A 185 -2.98 -22.03 10.86
C VAL A 185 -2.72 -23.46 10.35
N ASP A 186 -3.74 -24.32 10.29
CA ASP A 186 -3.62 -25.68 9.70
C ASP A 186 -3.31 -25.62 8.20
N LYS A 187 -3.53 -24.48 7.55
CA LYS A 187 -3.13 -24.22 6.15
C LYS A 187 -1.63 -23.93 6.00
N MET A 188 -0.95 -23.64 7.10
CA MET A 188 0.47 -23.29 7.10
C MET A 188 1.36 -24.53 7.13
N LYS A 189 2.60 -24.36 6.68
CA LYS A 189 3.63 -25.41 6.60
C LYS A 189 4.95 -24.91 7.13
N TRP A 190 5.77 -25.83 7.64
CA TRP A 190 7.15 -25.52 7.98
C TRP A 190 8.08 -25.63 6.76
N LEU A 191 8.93 -24.64 6.63
CA LEU A 191 10.23 -24.76 5.99
C LEU A 191 11.25 -24.84 7.12
N TYR A 192 11.98 -25.96 7.22
CA TYR A 192 12.85 -26.27 8.35
C TYR A 192 12.10 -26.33 9.70
N GLU A 193 11.29 -27.37 9.84
CA GLU A 193 10.47 -27.59 11.04
C GLU A 193 11.34 -27.72 12.31
N PRO A 194 11.06 -26.95 13.38
CA PRO A 194 11.77 -27.09 14.64
C PRO A 194 11.39 -28.40 15.35
N LYS A 195 12.30 -28.92 16.17
CA LYS A 195 12.06 -30.17 16.93
C LYS A 195 10.94 -30.03 17.96
N VAL A 196 10.75 -28.83 18.51
CA VAL A 196 9.75 -28.55 19.53
C VAL A 196 8.93 -27.34 19.12
N TRP A 197 7.67 -27.58 18.82
CA TRP A 197 6.70 -26.53 18.56
C TRP A 197 5.27 -27.03 18.80
N LYS A 198 4.35 -26.12 19.04
CA LYS A 198 2.92 -26.42 19.19
C LYS A 198 2.05 -25.21 18.96
N VAL A 199 0.84 -25.43 18.48
CA VAL A 199 -0.27 -24.45 18.52
C VAL A 199 -1.03 -24.68 19.80
N GLU A 200 -1.17 -23.66 20.63
CA GLU A 200 -1.89 -23.70 21.90
C GLU A 200 -2.80 -22.47 22.03
N GLU A 201 -3.65 -22.44 23.04
CA GLU A 201 -4.61 -21.34 23.25
C GLU A 201 -3.95 -19.96 23.30
N LYS A 202 -2.71 -19.87 23.75
CA LYS A 202 -1.96 -18.61 23.85
C LYS A 202 -1.22 -18.20 22.58
N GLY A 203 -1.19 -19.06 21.55
CA GLY A 203 -0.48 -18.79 20.32
C GLY A 203 0.35 -19.96 19.78
N ILE A 204 1.30 -19.66 18.93
CA ILE A 204 2.25 -20.64 18.36
C ILE A 204 3.54 -20.56 19.14
N TYR A 205 3.82 -21.61 19.92
CA TYR A 205 5.06 -21.79 20.68
C TYR A 205 6.11 -22.50 19.84
N VAL A 206 7.34 -22.01 19.87
CA VAL A 206 8.49 -22.59 19.18
C VAL A 206 9.72 -22.54 20.07
N GLU A 207 10.48 -23.63 20.13
CA GLU A 207 11.84 -23.69 20.66
C GLU A 207 12.79 -23.84 19.48
N THR A 208 13.75 -22.92 19.35
CA THR A 208 14.65 -22.88 18.19
C THR A 208 15.74 -23.95 18.28
N ASP A 209 16.05 -24.57 17.16
CA ASP A 209 17.22 -25.42 17.03
C ASP A 209 18.47 -24.55 16.83
N LYS A 210 19.61 -25.00 17.34
CA LYS A 210 20.90 -24.33 17.19
C LYS A 210 21.43 -24.34 15.76
N VAL A 211 22.29 -23.37 15.45
CA VAL A 211 22.97 -23.21 14.15
C VAL A 211 21.95 -23.03 13.03
N THR A 212 20.89 -22.26 13.31
CA THR A 212 19.84 -21.90 12.35
C THR A 212 19.91 -20.42 12.03
N ASP A 213 19.77 -20.04 10.75
CA ASP A 213 19.74 -18.64 10.30
C ASP A 213 19.25 -18.53 8.86
N PHE A 214 18.89 -17.30 8.45
CA PHE A 214 18.78 -16.84 7.06
C PHE A 214 19.78 -15.73 6.83
N TRP A 215 20.88 -16.05 6.13
CA TRP A 215 21.89 -15.10 5.70
C TRP A 215 22.57 -15.55 4.40
N GLN A 216 22.81 -14.60 3.49
CA GLN A 216 23.45 -14.88 2.20
C GLN A 216 24.64 -13.95 1.95
N ARG A 217 25.83 -14.48 2.05
CA ARG A 217 27.15 -13.99 1.60
C ARG A 217 27.63 -12.65 2.16
N THR A 218 26.85 -11.58 2.03
CA THR A 218 27.28 -10.20 2.25
C THR A 218 28.10 -10.04 3.52
N HIS A 219 29.24 -9.36 3.42
CA HIS A 219 30.18 -9.04 4.48
C HIS A 219 30.87 -10.24 5.14
N TYR A 220 30.11 -11.26 5.58
CA TYR A 220 30.62 -12.39 6.34
C TYR A 220 31.06 -13.59 5.48
N GLY A 221 30.68 -13.65 4.21
CA GLY A 221 31.07 -14.68 3.25
C GLY A 221 30.36 -16.04 3.40
N PHE A 222 29.64 -16.30 4.49
CA PHE A 222 28.90 -17.55 4.68
C PHE A 222 27.49 -17.51 4.10
N ARG A 223 26.88 -18.69 4.01
CA ARG A 223 25.48 -18.87 3.62
C ARG A 223 24.80 -19.79 4.62
N ASN A 224 23.74 -19.30 5.24
CA ASN A 224 22.81 -20.08 6.03
C ASN A 224 21.40 -19.90 5.49
N ASP A 225 20.70 -21.01 5.31
CA ASP A 225 19.34 -21.01 4.74
C ASP A 225 18.46 -22.04 5.45
N ASN A 226 18.53 -22.07 6.80
CA ASN A 226 17.89 -23.09 7.62
C ASN A 226 17.16 -22.56 8.85
N ALA A 227 16.82 -21.26 8.89
CA ALA A 227 15.96 -20.74 9.94
C ALA A 227 14.56 -21.36 9.86
N HIS A 228 13.92 -21.54 11.01
CA HIS A 228 12.56 -22.06 11.09
C HIS A 228 11.57 -21.05 10.52
N MET A 229 10.81 -21.43 9.52
CA MET A 229 9.79 -20.59 8.90
C MET A 229 8.46 -21.32 8.81
N PHE A 230 7.42 -20.79 9.45
CA PHE A 230 6.05 -21.29 9.35
C PHE A 230 5.26 -20.38 8.42
N TYR A 231 4.80 -20.91 7.28
CA TYR A 231 4.35 -20.09 6.15
C TYR A 231 3.10 -20.61 5.45
N ILE A 232 2.44 -19.71 4.75
CA ILE A 232 1.46 -19.98 3.69
C ILE A 232 1.97 -19.39 2.37
N GLU A 233 1.52 -19.93 1.23
CA GLU A 233 1.82 -19.39 -0.10
C GLU A 233 0.66 -18.51 -0.60
N ILE A 234 0.96 -17.28 -1.03
CA ILE A 234 -0.03 -16.29 -1.47
C ILE A 234 0.43 -15.61 -2.76
N GLU A 235 -0.48 -15.50 -3.76
CA GLU A 235 -0.24 -14.74 -4.99
C GLU A 235 -0.67 -13.28 -4.90
N LYS A 236 -1.69 -13.00 -4.08
CA LYS A 236 -2.31 -11.69 -3.93
C LYS A 236 -1.43 -10.73 -3.12
N ASP A 237 -1.73 -9.44 -3.23
CA ASP A 237 -1.22 -8.45 -2.30
C ASP A 237 -1.82 -8.67 -0.92
N PHE A 238 -1.03 -8.46 0.12
CA PHE A 238 -1.45 -8.75 1.48
C PHE A 238 -0.83 -7.81 2.51
N THR A 239 -1.49 -7.71 3.66
CA THR A 239 -0.88 -7.24 4.91
C THR A 239 -0.79 -8.40 5.89
N MET A 240 0.42 -8.64 6.40
CA MET A 240 0.73 -9.63 7.42
C MET A 240 1.18 -8.93 8.70
N THR A 241 0.56 -9.28 9.82
CA THR A 241 0.92 -8.77 11.16
C THR A 241 1.14 -9.91 12.13
N THR A 242 2.08 -9.74 13.04
CA THR A 242 2.28 -10.66 14.17
C THR A 242 2.60 -9.88 15.44
N LYS A 243 2.20 -10.45 16.56
CA LYS A 243 2.67 -10.07 17.88
C LYS A 243 3.44 -11.26 18.47
N VAL A 244 4.66 -11.01 18.94
CA VAL A 244 5.54 -12.06 19.41
C VAL A 244 6.14 -11.70 20.75
N LYS A 245 6.13 -12.67 21.67
CA LYS A 245 6.88 -12.66 22.93
C LYS A 245 8.08 -13.57 22.79
N PHE A 246 9.21 -13.12 23.28
CA PHE A 246 10.46 -13.86 23.15
C PHE A 246 11.35 -13.69 24.37
N ASN A 247 12.13 -14.73 24.66
CA ASN A 247 13.08 -14.75 25.75
C ASN A 247 14.44 -15.23 25.22
N PRO A 248 15.21 -14.32 24.55
CA PRO A 248 16.48 -14.70 23.93
C PRO A 248 17.52 -15.08 24.97
N MET A 249 18.39 -16.02 24.62
CA MET A 249 19.40 -16.56 25.50
C MET A 249 20.82 -16.44 24.95
N ASN A 250 20.97 -16.56 23.63
CA ASN A 250 22.25 -16.58 22.96
C ASN A 250 22.40 -15.42 21.99
N GLN A 251 23.64 -15.05 21.70
CA GLN A 251 23.95 -14.04 20.68
C GLN A 251 23.25 -14.36 19.36
N PHE A 252 22.59 -13.35 18.76
CA PHE A 252 21.89 -13.41 17.50
C PHE A 252 20.55 -14.17 17.53
N ASP A 253 20.06 -14.61 18.69
CA ASP A 253 18.69 -15.12 18.78
C ASP A 253 17.70 -14.08 18.24
N GLN A 254 16.81 -14.50 17.33
CA GLN A 254 15.92 -13.56 16.63
C GLN A 254 14.61 -14.21 16.20
N CYS A 255 13.57 -13.38 16.11
CA CYS A 255 12.26 -13.80 15.59
C CYS A 255 11.52 -12.63 14.97
N GLY A 256 10.55 -12.94 14.10
CA GLY A 256 9.69 -11.94 13.47
C GLY A 256 8.94 -12.46 12.25
N LEU A 257 8.86 -11.64 11.21
CA LEU A 257 8.16 -11.93 9.96
C LEU A 257 9.15 -12.17 8.82
N VAL A 258 8.75 -13.02 7.89
CA VAL A 258 9.52 -13.36 6.70
C VAL A 258 8.63 -13.48 5.47
N VAL A 259 9.12 -13.01 4.33
CA VAL A 259 8.58 -13.28 2.99
C VAL A 259 9.69 -13.89 2.15
N ARG A 260 9.40 -15.00 1.48
CA ARG A 260 10.40 -15.76 0.74
C ARG A 260 9.86 -16.23 -0.62
N VAL A 261 10.61 -15.94 -1.65
CA VAL A 261 10.41 -16.47 -3.02
C VAL A 261 11.18 -17.77 -3.18
N ASP A 262 12.48 -17.71 -2.89
CA ASP A 262 13.43 -18.81 -2.94
C ASP A 262 14.64 -18.54 -2.00
N GLU A 263 15.69 -19.34 -2.06
CA GLU A 263 16.88 -19.20 -1.23
C GLU A 263 17.72 -17.96 -1.54
N ASN A 264 17.53 -17.33 -2.70
CA ASN A 264 18.26 -16.16 -3.15
C ASN A 264 17.46 -14.86 -3.08
N ASN A 265 16.14 -14.95 -2.85
CA ASN A 265 15.26 -13.78 -2.85
C ASN A 265 14.24 -13.90 -1.70
N TRP A 266 14.48 -13.15 -0.64
CA TRP A 266 13.63 -13.11 0.55
C TRP A 266 13.87 -11.84 1.37
N LEU A 267 12.97 -11.53 2.25
CA LEU A 267 13.12 -10.49 3.27
C LEU A 267 12.66 -11.01 4.62
N LYS A 268 13.31 -10.53 5.69
CA LYS A 268 12.91 -10.79 7.08
C LYS A 268 13.00 -9.51 7.90
N THR A 269 12.19 -9.42 8.95
CA THR A 269 12.28 -8.36 9.97
C THR A 269 12.22 -8.95 11.34
N SER A 270 13.07 -8.46 12.26
CA SER A 270 13.23 -9.03 13.60
C SER A 270 13.81 -8.03 14.59
N ILE A 271 13.74 -8.42 15.86
CA ILE A 271 14.68 -7.98 16.88
C ILE A 271 15.71 -9.09 17.04
N GLU A 272 16.98 -8.73 16.92
CA GLU A 272 18.13 -9.62 17.12
C GLU A 272 18.77 -9.31 18.46
N TYR A 273 18.98 -10.34 19.25
CA TYR A 273 19.57 -10.24 20.57
C TYR A 273 21.10 -10.13 20.50
N GLU A 274 21.64 -9.23 21.29
CA GLU A 274 23.07 -9.00 21.45
C GLU A 274 23.43 -9.16 22.94
N LEU A 275 24.43 -9.99 23.25
CA LEU A 275 24.81 -10.26 24.65
C LEU A 275 25.30 -9.01 25.38
N ASP A 276 26.25 -8.30 24.78
CA ASP A 276 26.97 -7.18 25.40
C ASP A 276 26.58 -5.82 24.83
N ASN A 277 25.61 -5.79 23.93
CA ASN A 277 25.15 -4.57 23.21
C ASN A 277 23.64 -4.47 23.24
N PRO A 278 23.09 -3.27 22.97
CA PRO A 278 21.65 -3.12 22.79
C PRO A 278 21.09 -4.03 21.67
N PRO A 279 19.88 -4.59 21.86
CA PRO A 279 19.24 -5.40 20.82
C PRO A 279 19.09 -4.60 19.53
N LYS A 280 19.21 -5.26 18.38
CA LYS A 280 19.09 -4.64 17.06
C LYS A 280 17.74 -4.94 16.44
N LEU A 281 16.95 -3.89 16.27
CA LEU A 281 15.75 -3.93 15.47
C LEU A 281 16.12 -3.68 14.01
N GLY A 282 15.73 -4.58 13.11
CA GLY A 282 16.14 -4.44 11.72
C GLY A 282 15.33 -5.23 10.72
N ALA A 283 15.74 -5.08 9.47
CA ALA A 283 15.24 -5.85 8.35
C ALA A 283 16.38 -6.24 7.41
N VAL A 284 16.36 -7.47 6.97
CA VAL A 284 17.26 -8.00 5.93
C VAL A 284 16.46 -8.17 4.65
N VAL A 285 17.02 -7.72 3.54
CA VAL A 285 16.50 -7.96 2.19
C VAL A 285 17.57 -8.67 1.39
N THR A 286 17.27 -9.87 0.93
CA THR A 286 18.16 -10.65 0.09
C THR A 286 17.64 -10.66 -1.33
N ASN A 287 18.44 -10.17 -2.25
CA ASN A 287 18.19 -10.23 -3.68
C ASN A 287 19.36 -10.89 -4.37
N LEU A 288 19.08 -11.83 -5.28
CA LEU A 288 20.08 -12.53 -6.08
C LEU A 288 21.19 -13.19 -5.22
N GLY A 289 20.83 -13.59 -4.00
CA GLY A 289 21.71 -14.26 -3.07
C GLY A 289 22.70 -13.35 -2.35
N TYR A 290 22.40 -12.07 -2.20
CA TYR A 290 23.14 -11.13 -1.37
C TYR A 290 22.22 -10.45 -0.38
N SER A 291 22.52 -10.57 0.92
CA SER A 291 21.77 -9.97 2.01
C SER A 291 22.17 -8.52 2.24
N ASP A 292 21.19 -7.66 2.39
CA ASP A 292 21.30 -6.24 2.72
C ASP A 292 20.57 -6.00 4.04
N TRP A 293 21.30 -5.65 5.10
CA TRP A 293 20.77 -5.51 6.45
C TRP A 293 20.82 -4.06 6.91
N SER A 294 19.68 -3.51 7.32
CA SER A 294 19.62 -2.23 8.01
C SER A 294 19.09 -2.43 9.44
N THR A 295 19.76 -1.79 10.40
CA THR A 295 19.45 -1.92 11.83
C THR A 295 19.40 -0.58 12.54
N GLN A 296 18.71 -0.56 13.67
CA GLN A 296 18.78 0.49 14.68
C GLN A 296 18.82 -0.18 16.05
N GLU A 297 19.62 0.39 16.95
CA GLU A 297 19.69 -0.06 18.34
C GLU A 297 18.42 0.32 19.11
N LEU A 298 18.01 -0.54 20.02
CA LEU A 298 16.95 -0.26 20.99
C LEU A 298 17.58 0.15 22.31
N ASP A 299 17.07 1.23 22.90
CA ASP A 299 17.62 1.81 24.15
C ASP A 299 17.56 0.84 25.34
N LYS A 300 16.78 -0.20 25.23
CA LYS A 300 16.63 -1.23 26.27
C LYS A 300 16.15 -2.56 25.71
N GLN A 301 16.36 -3.59 26.52
CA GLN A 301 15.81 -4.93 26.28
C GLN A 301 14.29 -4.85 26.12
N VAL A 302 13.78 -5.60 25.15
CA VAL A 302 12.36 -5.82 24.91
C VAL A 302 12.10 -7.31 24.84
N ASP A 303 10.96 -7.72 25.36
CA ASP A 303 10.49 -9.11 25.42
C ASP A 303 9.23 -9.33 24.56
N GLU A 304 8.71 -8.26 23.96
CA GLU A 304 7.53 -8.29 23.09
C GLU A 304 7.67 -7.27 21.96
N ALA A 305 7.27 -7.65 20.75
CA ALA A 305 7.20 -6.76 19.59
C ALA A 305 6.03 -7.12 18.67
N GLU A 306 5.57 -6.12 17.93
CA GLU A 306 4.63 -6.30 16.83
C GLU A 306 5.31 -5.93 15.52
N PHE A 307 5.19 -6.79 14.52
CA PHE A 307 5.71 -6.57 13.17
C PHE A 307 4.59 -6.55 12.16
N ARG A 308 4.77 -5.76 11.10
CA ARG A 308 3.86 -5.72 9.95
C ARG A 308 4.65 -5.67 8.65
N ILE A 309 4.26 -6.50 7.69
CA ILE A 309 4.74 -6.46 6.32
C ILE A 309 3.53 -6.32 5.41
N SER A 310 3.55 -5.29 4.55
CA SER A 310 2.56 -5.09 3.50
C SER A 310 3.23 -5.29 2.14
N ARG A 311 2.59 -6.09 1.28
CA ARG A 311 3.03 -6.40 -0.09
C ARG A 311 2.20 -5.68 -1.11
N GLN A 312 2.85 -5.07 -2.10
CA GLN A 312 2.25 -4.58 -3.32
C GLN A 312 3.09 -5.06 -4.52
N GLY A 313 2.63 -6.09 -5.21
CA GLY A 313 3.42 -6.76 -6.26
C GLY A 313 4.73 -7.32 -5.69
N ASN A 314 5.87 -6.79 -6.13
CA ASN A 314 7.20 -7.14 -5.63
C ASN A 314 7.77 -6.12 -4.64
N ASP A 315 7.00 -5.10 -4.26
CA ASP A 315 7.39 -4.08 -3.30
C ASP A 315 6.80 -4.35 -1.92
N TYR A 316 7.58 -4.05 -0.89
CA TYR A 316 7.23 -4.35 0.48
C TYR A 316 7.48 -3.16 1.39
N LYS A 317 6.51 -2.90 2.27
CA LYS A 317 6.64 -1.96 3.38
C LYS A 317 6.73 -2.74 4.68
N ILE A 318 7.76 -2.50 5.46
CA ILE A 318 8.01 -3.12 6.75
C ILE A 318 7.80 -2.08 7.83
N GLU A 319 6.99 -2.42 8.83
CA GLU A 319 6.67 -1.57 9.97
C GLU A 319 6.77 -2.36 11.27
N VAL A 320 7.03 -1.65 12.36
CA VAL A 320 7.17 -2.24 13.70
C VAL A 320 6.47 -1.36 14.74
N ASN A 321 5.91 -2.00 15.76
CA ASN A 321 5.47 -1.38 16.99
C ASN A 321 6.17 -2.06 18.18
N VAL A 322 7.08 -1.34 18.82
CA VAL A 322 7.79 -1.77 20.02
C VAL A 322 7.58 -0.76 21.13
N LEU A 323 7.51 -1.25 22.37
CA LEU A 323 7.30 -0.41 23.55
C LEU A 323 6.01 0.41 23.50
N ASN A 324 5.00 -0.05 22.78
CA ASN A 324 3.70 0.63 22.59
C ASN A 324 3.81 2.07 22.05
N LYS A 325 4.87 2.36 21.26
CA LYS A 325 5.09 3.69 20.67
C LYS A 325 4.31 3.90 19.36
N GLY A 326 3.47 2.95 18.97
CA GLY A 326 2.72 2.96 17.70
C GLY A 326 3.54 2.45 16.52
N TRP A 327 2.85 2.21 15.40
CA TRP A 327 3.47 1.73 14.16
C TRP A 327 4.40 2.78 13.56
N ARG A 328 5.61 2.37 13.22
CA ARG A 328 6.60 3.18 12.52
C ARG A 328 7.22 2.39 11.38
N GLN A 329 7.46 3.05 10.27
CA GLN A 329 8.12 2.45 9.12
C GLN A 329 9.58 2.12 9.48
N LEU A 330 9.96 0.88 9.19
CA LEU A 330 11.32 0.41 9.32
C LEU A 330 12.04 0.40 7.97
N ARG A 331 11.38 -0.09 6.91
CA ARG A 331 11.96 -0.19 5.58
C ARG A 331 10.88 -0.21 4.48
N ILE A 332 11.23 0.32 3.31
CA ILE A 332 10.56 0.02 2.03
C ILE A 332 11.60 -0.67 1.16
N CYS A 333 11.23 -1.76 0.50
CA CYS A 333 12.15 -2.54 -0.30
C CYS A 333 11.45 -3.27 -1.44
N HIS A 334 12.27 -3.72 -2.41
CA HIS A 334 11.86 -4.50 -3.57
C HIS A 334 12.49 -5.89 -3.51
N LEU A 335 11.73 -6.94 -3.86
CA LEU A 335 12.27 -8.28 -4.11
C LEU A 335 12.27 -8.57 -5.60
N HIS A 336 13.42 -8.96 -6.13
CA HIS A 336 13.51 -9.48 -7.48
C HIS A 336 12.84 -10.85 -7.57
N SER A 337 11.61 -10.90 -8.07
CA SER A 337 10.87 -12.14 -8.20
C SER A 337 10.17 -12.24 -9.55
N PRO A 338 10.45 -13.30 -10.33
CA PRO A 338 9.65 -13.63 -11.50
C PRO A 338 8.34 -14.35 -11.10
N LYS A 339 8.16 -14.73 -9.83
CA LYS A 339 7.03 -15.51 -9.33
C LYS A 339 6.01 -14.59 -8.66
N LYS A 340 4.75 -14.72 -9.03
CA LYS A 340 3.63 -14.05 -8.33
C LYS A 340 3.42 -14.65 -6.94
N ASN A 341 3.60 -15.95 -6.78
CA ASN A 341 3.38 -16.69 -5.54
C ASN A 341 4.61 -16.57 -4.61
N VAL A 342 4.39 -16.13 -3.37
CA VAL A 342 5.41 -15.99 -2.34
C VAL A 342 5.02 -16.75 -1.08
N LYS A 343 6.01 -17.29 -0.37
CA LYS A 343 5.83 -17.81 0.98
C LYS A 343 5.89 -16.65 1.97
N CYS A 344 4.90 -16.53 2.84
CA CYS A 344 4.88 -15.48 3.86
C CYS A 344 4.44 -16.07 5.22
N GLY A 345 5.04 -15.58 6.30
CA GLY A 345 4.73 -16.09 7.62
C GLY A 345 5.71 -15.62 8.70
N ILE A 346 5.74 -16.36 9.79
CA ILE A 346 6.60 -16.12 10.93
C ILE A 346 7.92 -16.89 10.79
N TYR A 347 8.97 -16.36 11.43
CA TYR A 347 10.25 -17.08 11.53
C TYR A 347 10.92 -16.85 12.89
N CYS A 348 11.79 -17.78 13.27
CA CYS A 348 12.71 -17.66 14.38
C CYS A 348 13.97 -18.49 14.13
N CYS A 349 15.07 -18.12 14.76
CA CYS A 349 16.32 -18.88 14.67
C CYS A 349 17.29 -18.57 15.82
N SER A 350 18.22 -19.49 16.04
CA SER A 350 19.33 -19.40 17.00
C SER A 350 20.64 -19.72 16.28
N PRO A 351 21.38 -18.71 15.79
CA PRO A 351 22.62 -18.92 15.05
C PRO A 351 23.73 -19.60 15.82
N ILE A 352 23.76 -19.47 17.15
CA ILE A 352 24.84 -20.00 18.02
C ILE A 352 24.41 -21.30 18.70
N ASP A 353 23.44 -21.26 19.62
CA ASP A 353 23.02 -22.44 20.39
C ASP A 353 21.48 -22.45 20.57
N SER A 354 20.95 -23.59 21.01
CA SER A 354 19.53 -23.83 21.24
C SER A 354 19.03 -23.28 22.59
N GLY A 355 17.73 -23.35 22.78
CA GLY A 355 17.06 -23.01 24.04
C GLY A 355 16.30 -21.68 24.02
N TYR A 356 16.32 -20.98 22.93
CA TYR A 356 15.53 -19.79 22.75
C TYR A 356 14.06 -20.13 22.51
N ASN A 357 13.17 -19.54 23.31
CA ASN A 357 11.74 -19.77 23.27
C ASN A 357 11.01 -18.56 22.70
N VAL A 358 10.12 -18.82 21.75
CA VAL A 358 9.31 -17.80 21.08
C VAL A 358 7.84 -18.17 21.17
N LEU A 359 6.98 -17.19 21.47
CA LEU A 359 5.53 -17.33 21.46
C LEU A 359 4.90 -16.26 20.56
N PHE A 360 4.43 -16.65 19.40
CA PHE A 360 3.65 -15.78 18.52
C PHE A 360 2.20 -15.77 19.00
N THR A 361 1.82 -14.71 19.71
CA THR A 361 0.50 -14.58 20.33
C THR A 361 -0.58 -14.13 19.34
N GLU A 362 -0.17 -13.47 18.28
CA GLU A 362 -1.06 -13.03 17.20
C GLU A 362 -0.37 -13.27 15.85
N LEU A 363 -1.12 -13.75 14.90
CA LEU A 363 -0.73 -13.81 13.48
C LEU A 363 -1.97 -13.58 12.64
N LYS A 364 -1.93 -12.54 11.79
CA LYS A 364 -2.98 -12.25 10.84
C LYS A 364 -2.40 -11.98 9.48
N ILE A 365 -2.92 -12.66 8.46
CA ILE A 365 -2.57 -12.45 7.04
C ILE A 365 -3.87 -12.25 6.29
N LYS A 366 -4.06 -11.10 5.69
CA LYS A 366 -5.25 -10.75 4.93
C LYS A 366 -4.89 -10.13 3.59
N GLU A 367 -5.74 -10.34 2.60
CA GLU A 367 -5.68 -9.58 1.34
C GLU A 367 -5.77 -8.09 1.64
N ASP A 368 -4.91 -7.30 1.01
CA ASP A 368 -4.93 -5.85 1.16
C ASP A 368 -4.93 -5.20 -0.21
N PHE A 369 -5.68 -4.11 -0.32
CA PHE A 369 -5.83 -3.34 -1.55
C PHE A 369 -5.21 -1.97 -1.30
N PHE A 370 -4.06 -1.72 -1.88
CA PHE A 370 -3.35 -0.45 -1.74
C PHE A 370 -3.83 0.60 -2.74
#